data_f15b5d3632f372079063f97def90a0fd
#
_entry.id   f15b5d3632f372079063f97def90a0fd
#
_cell.length_a   1.000
_cell.length_b   1.000
_cell.length_c   1.000
_cell.angle_alpha   90.00
_cell.angle_beta   90.00
_cell.angle_gamma   90.00
#
_symmetry.space_group_name_H-M   'P 1'
#
loop_
_entity.id
_entity.type
_entity.pdbx_description
1 polymer ?
#
loop_
_entity_poly.entity_id
_entity_poly.type
_entity_poly.pdbx_seq_one_letter_code
_entity_poly.pdbx_strand_id
1 'polypeptide(L)'
;MSILYIDKPKGMTSFDICFRLRKVLGTRKIGHTGTLDPNATGLMIVLSDKDTKANQFLVSDSKEYIAECLIGCSTDKLDIDGSIIEEKEETMPDRNDIDNVLKSFLGDSMQFPPMTSAIKVDGKKLYEYQREGKTVELEPRPVNVSEIELLNVNERTFSFRCKVSSGTYIRVLLQDILKKLNIIGTLKELRRTSINEINVDQADKFEDVLQGIYHVHDLHELLIKRYPEIEVENTFDFINGKRVKLDCDYDEVLISHEGKCVAIYAKENNYYVSKRGLF
;
A
#
# COMPACT_ATOMS: atom_id res chain seq x y z
N MET A 1 18.69 2.56 12.26
CA MET A 1 17.21 2.57 12.30
C MET A 1 16.79 3.75 11.48
N SER A 2 15.95 3.54 10.51
CA SER A 2 15.54 4.60 9.59
C SER A 2 14.21 4.29 8.93
N ILE A 3 13.36 5.30 8.82
CA ILE A 3 12.19 5.28 7.96
C ILE A 3 12.46 6.23 6.81
N LEU A 4 12.30 5.74 5.59
CA LEU A 4 12.50 6.51 4.37
C LEU A 4 11.21 6.53 3.56
N TYR A 5 10.92 7.66 2.97
CA TYR A 5 9.90 7.78 1.93
C TYR A 5 10.62 7.79 0.59
N ILE A 6 10.29 6.83 -0.24
CA ILE A 6 10.95 6.60 -1.54
C ILE A 6 9.93 6.83 -2.64
N ASP A 7 10.26 7.67 -3.63
CA ASP A 7 9.56 7.68 -4.91
C ASP A 7 10.12 6.53 -5.77
N LYS A 8 9.37 5.42 -5.78
CA LYS A 8 9.77 4.22 -6.51
C LYS A 8 9.73 4.46 -8.02
N PRO A 9 10.82 4.24 -8.74
CA PRO A 9 10.83 4.31 -10.21
C PRO A 9 10.10 3.13 -10.85
N LYS A 10 9.77 3.26 -12.12
CA LYS A 10 9.25 2.19 -12.98
C LYS A 10 10.28 1.08 -13.21
N GLY A 11 9.83 -0.14 -13.46
CA GLY A 11 10.68 -1.27 -13.88
C GLY A 11 11.37 -2.03 -12.74
N MET A 12 11.06 -1.72 -11.48
CA MET A 12 11.62 -2.39 -10.30
C MET A 12 10.52 -2.90 -9.38
N THR A 13 10.69 -4.08 -8.80
CA THR A 13 9.82 -4.56 -7.73
C THR A 13 10.08 -3.80 -6.43
N SER A 14 9.10 -3.79 -5.53
CA SER A 14 9.30 -3.26 -4.15
C SER A 14 10.41 -4.00 -3.40
N PHE A 15 10.63 -5.28 -3.72
CA PHE A 15 11.74 -6.05 -3.16
C PHE A 15 13.11 -5.60 -3.68
N ASP A 16 13.22 -5.27 -4.98
CA ASP A 16 14.47 -4.75 -5.57
C ASP A 16 14.89 -3.44 -4.91
N ILE A 17 13.92 -2.55 -4.64
CA ILE A 17 14.15 -1.32 -3.87
C ILE A 17 14.76 -1.67 -2.50
N CYS A 18 14.09 -2.52 -1.72
CA CYS A 18 14.59 -2.93 -0.40
C CYS A 18 15.97 -3.61 -0.50
N PHE A 19 16.20 -4.43 -1.52
CA PHE A 19 17.48 -5.12 -1.70
C PHE A 19 18.63 -4.16 -1.96
N ARG A 20 18.44 -3.16 -2.83
CA ARG A 20 19.48 -2.15 -3.14
C ARG A 20 19.75 -1.23 -1.94
N LEU A 21 18.73 -0.88 -1.17
CA LEU A 21 18.87 -0.07 0.04
C LEU A 21 19.71 -0.73 1.13
N ARG A 22 19.86 -2.07 1.12
CA ARG A 22 20.71 -2.77 2.10
C ARG A 22 22.15 -2.26 2.12
N LYS A 23 22.69 -1.91 0.95
CA LYS A 23 24.05 -1.37 0.83
C LYS A 23 24.12 0.07 1.34
N VAL A 24 23.12 0.88 1.04
CA VAL A 24 23.06 2.30 1.44
C VAL A 24 22.91 2.42 2.96
N LEU A 25 22.00 1.62 3.53
CA LEU A 25 21.66 1.68 4.96
C LEU A 25 22.54 0.77 5.84
N GLY A 26 23.45 -0.02 5.25
CA GLY A 26 24.35 -0.90 5.99
C GLY A 26 23.66 -2.03 6.75
N THR A 27 22.41 -2.40 6.37
CA THR A 27 21.62 -3.41 7.08
C THR A 27 20.91 -4.36 6.12
N ARG A 28 20.69 -5.62 6.58
CA ARG A 28 19.90 -6.60 5.86
C ARG A 28 18.41 -6.59 6.24
N LYS A 29 18.08 -5.98 7.39
CA LYS A 29 16.71 -5.91 7.90
C LYS A 29 16.01 -4.69 7.30
N ILE A 30 15.37 -4.88 6.16
CA ILE A 30 14.60 -3.84 5.47
C ILE A 30 13.23 -4.41 5.11
N GLY A 31 12.19 -3.63 5.33
CA GLY A 31 10.80 -3.93 4.98
C GLY A 31 10.10 -2.70 4.40
N HIS A 32 8.90 -2.88 3.88
CA HIS A 32 8.07 -1.80 3.37
C HIS A 32 6.61 -1.98 3.79
N THR A 33 5.83 -0.91 3.83
CA THR A 33 4.44 -0.92 4.31
C THR A 33 3.40 -1.33 3.26
N GLY A 34 3.80 -1.47 1.98
CA GLY A 34 2.86 -1.84 0.92
C GLY A 34 3.53 -2.02 -0.43
N THR A 35 3.30 -3.18 -1.04
CA THR A 35 3.84 -3.52 -2.36
C THR A 35 3.30 -2.59 -3.45
N LEU A 36 4.15 -2.23 -4.39
CA LEU A 36 3.84 -1.68 -5.71
C LEU A 36 4.27 -2.68 -6.78
N ASP A 37 3.47 -2.81 -7.83
CA ASP A 37 3.81 -3.61 -8.99
C ASP A 37 5.07 -3.05 -9.69
N PRO A 38 5.80 -3.84 -10.50
CA PRO A 38 7.05 -3.40 -11.13
C PRO A 38 6.89 -2.11 -11.95
N ASN A 39 5.84 -2.01 -12.74
CA ASN A 39 5.53 -0.83 -13.55
C ASN A 39 4.88 0.33 -12.80
N ALA A 40 4.35 0.08 -11.59
CA ALA A 40 3.82 1.15 -10.76
C ALA A 40 4.95 2.00 -10.18
N THR A 41 4.68 3.29 -10.04
CA THR A 41 5.60 4.28 -9.47
C THR A 41 5.04 4.93 -8.21
N GLY A 42 5.82 5.76 -7.56
CA GLY A 42 5.35 6.63 -6.48
C GLY A 42 5.69 6.14 -5.08
N LEU A 43 5.00 6.69 -4.10
CA LEU A 43 5.35 6.62 -2.69
C LEU A 43 5.45 5.19 -2.15
N MET A 44 6.60 4.88 -1.57
CA MET A 44 6.87 3.65 -0.84
C MET A 44 7.54 3.98 0.50
N ILE A 45 6.95 3.57 1.61
CA ILE A 45 7.53 3.75 2.95
C ILE A 45 8.37 2.51 3.25
N VAL A 46 9.65 2.73 3.51
CA VAL A 46 10.65 1.72 3.81
C VAL A 46 11.14 1.87 5.24
N LEU A 47 11.26 0.75 5.95
CA LEU A 47 11.73 0.70 7.33
C LEU A 47 12.98 -0.18 7.40
N SER A 48 13.93 0.22 8.27
CA SER A 48 15.14 -0.55 8.51
C SER A 48 15.29 -0.99 9.98
N ASP A 49 16.03 -2.06 10.19
CA ASP A 49 16.42 -2.60 11.50
C ASP A 49 15.24 -2.83 12.45
N LYS A 50 15.27 -2.19 13.61
CA LYS A 50 14.23 -2.33 14.65
C LYS A 50 12.88 -1.75 14.20
N ASP A 51 12.91 -0.69 13.39
CA ASP A 51 11.70 -0.02 12.92
C ASP A 51 10.83 -0.95 12.04
N THR A 52 11.41 -1.99 11.44
CA THR A 52 10.65 -3.03 10.73
C THR A 52 9.60 -3.73 11.60
N LYS A 53 9.78 -3.72 12.94
CA LYS A 53 8.80 -4.25 13.89
C LYS A 53 7.50 -3.45 13.91
N ALA A 54 7.58 -2.16 13.56
CA ALA A 54 6.44 -1.27 13.50
C ALA A 54 5.61 -1.39 12.20
N ASN A 55 6.07 -2.19 11.24
CA ASN A 55 5.44 -2.28 9.92
C ASN A 55 3.92 -2.49 10.00
N GLN A 56 3.45 -3.41 10.84
CA GLN A 56 2.03 -3.70 11.01
C GLN A 56 1.19 -2.53 11.56
N PHE A 57 1.81 -1.59 12.28
CA PHE A 57 1.18 -0.40 12.87
C PHE A 57 1.22 0.81 11.95
N LEU A 58 2.04 0.73 10.90
CA LEU A 58 2.16 1.74 9.85
C LEU A 58 1.41 1.34 8.56
N VAL A 59 0.77 0.15 8.55
CA VAL A 59 -0.12 -0.23 7.45
C VAL A 59 -1.22 0.82 7.33
N SER A 60 -1.34 1.35 6.12
CA SER A 60 -2.23 2.47 5.85
C SER A 60 -3.69 2.04 5.84
N ASP A 61 -4.57 2.94 6.28
CA ASP A 61 -6.02 2.81 6.14
C ASP A 61 -6.45 3.19 4.72
N SER A 62 -5.74 4.15 4.11
CA SER A 62 -6.03 4.65 2.76
C SER A 62 -4.76 4.86 1.92
N LYS A 63 -4.93 4.76 0.61
CA LYS A 63 -3.90 5.06 -0.40
C LYS A 63 -4.55 5.79 -1.57
N GLU A 64 -3.84 6.78 -2.10
CA GLU A 64 -4.28 7.47 -3.30
C GLU A 64 -3.42 7.08 -4.49
N TYR A 65 -4.08 6.95 -5.63
CA TYR A 65 -3.44 6.59 -6.89
C TYR A 65 -3.93 7.47 -8.03
N ILE A 66 -3.04 7.71 -8.99
CA ILE A 66 -3.38 8.11 -10.35
C ILE A 66 -3.16 6.90 -11.24
N ALA A 67 -4.20 6.53 -11.98
CA ALA A 67 -4.22 5.39 -12.90
C ALA A 67 -4.51 5.87 -14.31
N GLU A 68 -3.77 5.38 -15.31
CA GLU A 68 -4.05 5.58 -16.73
C GLU A 68 -4.44 4.26 -17.36
N CYS A 69 -5.59 4.25 -18.02
CA CYS A 69 -6.11 3.14 -18.80
C CYS A 69 -5.71 3.29 -20.27
N LEU A 70 -5.35 2.20 -20.94
CA LEU A 70 -5.27 2.06 -22.38
C LEU A 70 -6.44 1.19 -22.84
N ILE A 71 -7.30 1.70 -23.73
CA ILE A 71 -8.41 0.94 -24.30
C ILE A 71 -8.00 0.19 -25.58
N GLY A 72 -8.77 -0.81 -25.96
CA GLY A 72 -8.58 -1.58 -27.19
C GLY A 72 -7.65 -2.79 -27.06
N CYS A 73 -7.08 -3.06 -25.89
CA CYS A 73 -6.36 -4.29 -25.63
C CYS A 73 -6.55 -4.76 -24.17
N SER A 74 -6.66 -6.05 -23.95
CA SER A 74 -6.68 -6.65 -22.62
C SER A 74 -5.50 -7.60 -22.43
N THR A 75 -5.04 -7.75 -21.18
CA THR A 75 -3.86 -8.55 -20.83
C THR A 75 -4.14 -9.51 -19.68
N ASP A 76 -3.39 -10.60 -19.60
CA ASP A 76 -3.52 -11.64 -18.58
C ASP A 76 -3.18 -11.18 -17.16
N LYS A 77 -2.42 -10.08 -17.02
CA LYS A 77 -2.05 -9.47 -15.73
C LYS A 77 -2.85 -8.22 -15.38
N LEU A 78 -3.75 -7.81 -16.27
CA LEU A 78 -4.57 -6.59 -16.13
C LEU A 78 -3.75 -5.29 -16.18
N ASP A 79 -2.48 -5.35 -16.59
CA ASP A 79 -1.56 -4.24 -16.81
C ASP A 79 -0.70 -4.49 -18.05
N ILE A 80 0.05 -3.48 -18.49
CA ILE A 80 0.89 -3.56 -19.71
C ILE A 80 2.06 -4.55 -19.62
N ASP A 81 2.36 -5.13 -18.44
CA ASP A 81 3.36 -6.20 -18.29
C ASP A 81 2.81 -7.58 -18.61
N GLY A 82 1.50 -7.68 -18.80
CA GLY A 82 0.83 -8.90 -19.21
C GLY A 82 0.97 -9.19 -20.71
N SER A 83 0.77 -10.47 -21.06
CA SER A 83 0.60 -10.88 -22.45
C SER A 83 -0.78 -10.44 -22.93
N ILE A 84 -0.86 -9.91 -24.16
CA ILE A 84 -2.13 -9.53 -24.77
C ILE A 84 -2.97 -10.79 -24.99
N ILE A 85 -4.21 -10.78 -24.49
CA ILE A 85 -5.18 -11.86 -24.65
C ILE A 85 -6.30 -11.50 -25.62
N GLU A 86 -6.57 -10.20 -25.80
CA GLU A 86 -7.55 -9.71 -26.74
C GLU A 86 -7.17 -8.32 -27.24
N GLU A 87 -7.32 -8.10 -28.55
CA GLU A 87 -7.22 -6.78 -29.19
C GLU A 87 -8.48 -6.51 -29.97
N LYS A 88 -9.01 -5.31 -29.85
CA LYS A 88 -10.21 -4.86 -30.52
C LYS A 88 -10.14 -3.36 -30.76
N GLU A 89 -10.62 -2.91 -31.89
CA GLU A 89 -10.81 -1.48 -32.11
C GLU A 89 -11.96 -0.99 -31.22
N GLU A 90 -11.65 -0.06 -30.32
CA GLU A 90 -12.60 0.52 -29.37
C GLU A 90 -12.71 2.02 -29.60
N THR A 91 -13.93 2.52 -29.54
CA THR A 91 -14.18 3.97 -29.51
C THR A 91 -14.18 4.42 -28.06
N MET A 92 -13.47 5.52 -27.76
CA MET A 92 -13.48 6.09 -26.43
C MET A 92 -14.90 6.53 -26.05
N PRO A 93 -15.46 6.07 -24.92
CA PRO A 93 -16.75 6.54 -24.42
C PRO A 93 -16.73 8.04 -24.12
N ASP A 94 -17.92 8.64 -24.13
CA ASP A 94 -18.05 10.05 -23.76
C ASP A 94 -17.49 10.32 -22.36
N ARG A 95 -16.89 11.49 -22.16
CA ARG A 95 -16.35 11.94 -20.87
C ARG A 95 -17.35 11.79 -19.73
N ASN A 96 -18.62 12.15 -19.98
CA ASN A 96 -19.68 12.05 -18.98
C ASN A 96 -20.02 10.58 -18.62
N ASP A 97 -19.98 9.67 -19.58
CA ASP A 97 -20.22 8.26 -19.33
C ASP A 97 -19.10 7.65 -18.47
N ILE A 98 -17.85 7.98 -18.77
CA ILE A 98 -16.69 7.56 -17.97
C ILE A 98 -16.83 8.12 -16.54
N ASP A 99 -17.09 9.40 -16.37
CA ASP A 99 -17.23 10.04 -15.07
C ASP A 99 -18.37 9.44 -14.23
N ASN A 100 -19.52 9.19 -14.84
CA ASN A 100 -20.67 8.56 -14.20
C ASN A 100 -20.34 7.13 -13.74
N VAL A 101 -19.66 6.35 -14.59
CA VAL A 101 -19.24 4.98 -14.24
C VAL A 101 -18.21 5.01 -13.12
N LEU A 102 -17.22 5.89 -13.15
CA LEU A 102 -16.25 6.06 -12.07
C LEU A 102 -16.96 6.36 -10.73
N LYS A 103 -17.85 7.34 -10.70
CA LYS A 103 -18.61 7.72 -9.49
C LYS A 103 -19.48 6.59 -8.95
N SER A 104 -19.91 5.65 -9.80
CA SER A 104 -20.68 4.48 -9.36
C SER A 104 -19.88 3.45 -8.54
N PHE A 105 -18.56 3.64 -8.42
CA PHE A 105 -17.69 2.81 -7.58
C PHE A 105 -17.40 3.42 -6.21
N LEU A 106 -17.90 4.62 -5.91
CA LEU A 106 -17.76 5.22 -4.59
C LEU A 106 -18.44 4.38 -3.51
N GLY A 107 -17.78 4.26 -2.36
CA GLY A 107 -18.28 3.54 -1.19
C GLY A 107 -17.72 2.12 -1.08
N ASP A 108 -18.42 1.29 -0.30
CA ASP A 108 -18.02 -0.06 0.02
C ASP A 108 -18.40 -1.04 -1.09
N SER A 109 -17.50 -1.97 -1.38
CA SER A 109 -17.73 -3.05 -2.33
C SER A 109 -16.90 -4.29 -1.98
N MET A 110 -17.12 -5.36 -2.73
CA MET A 110 -16.36 -6.61 -2.59
C MET A 110 -15.50 -6.80 -3.84
N GLN A 111 -14.20 -7.09 -3.65
CA GLN A 111 -13.25 -7.29 -4.73
C GLN A 111 -12.56 -8.64 -4.62
N PHE A 112 -12.54 -9.41 -5.70
CA PHE A 112 -11.71 -10.60 -5.80
C PHE A 112 -10.25 -10.19 -6.05
N PRO A 113 -9.30 -10.64 -5.22
CA PRO A 113 -7.89 -10.33 -5.46
C PRO A 113 -7.41 -10.99 -6.77
N PRO A 114 -6.49 -10.35 -7.52
CA PRO A 114 -5.97 -10.96 -8.74
C PRO A 114 -5.01 -12.11 -8.41
N MET A 115 -4.91 -13.12 -9.29
CA MET A 115 -3.96 -14.22 -9.15
C MET A 115 -2.49 -13.74 -9.12
N THR A 116 -2.20 -12.58 -9.69
CA THR A 116 -0.88 -11.91 -9.65
C THR A 116 -0.57 -11.22 -8.32
N SER A 117 -1.27 -11.55 -7.22
CA SER A 117 -1.07 -10.91 -5.92
C SER A 117 -0.15 -11.70 -4.98
N ALA A 118 0.34 -11.02 -3.93
CA ALA A 118 1.15 -11.62 -2.88
C ALA A 118 0.33 -12.24 -1.73
N ILE A 119 -0.99 -12.32 -1.87
CA ILE A 119 -1.88 -12.98 -0.89
C ILE A 119 -1.50 -14.47 -0.81
N LYS A 120 -1.52 -15.00 0.40
CA LYS A 120 -1.27 -16.43 0.65
C LYS A 120 -2.59 -17.19 0.78
N VAL A 121 -2.67 -18.30 0.07
CA VAL A 121 -3.67 -19.36 0.24
C VAL A 121 -2.91 -20.64 0.49
N ASP A 122 -3.25 -21.39 1.54
CA ASP A 122 -2.56 -22.60 1.96
C ASP A 122 -1.03 -22.44 2.10
N GLY A 123 -0.59 -21.28 2.62
CA GLY A 123 0.82 -20.99 2.86
C GLY A 123 1.62 -20.54 1.64
N LYS A 124 1.06 -20.63 0.41
CA LYS A 124 1.69 -20.27 -0.86
C LYS A 124 1.06 -19.00 -1.44
N LYS A 125 1.86 -18.14 -2.07
CA LYS A 125 1.36 -16.88 -2.65
C LYS A 125 0.62 -17.13 -3.98
N LEU A 126 -0.42 -16.33 -4.27
CA LEU A 126 -1.24 -16.51 -5.47
C LEU A 126 -0.44 -16.43 -6.77
N TYR A 127 0.53 -15.54 -6.88
CA TYR A 127 1.37 -15.45 -8.07
C TYR A 127 2.23 -16.73 -8.30
N GLU A 128 2.50 -17.52 -7.26
CA GLU A 128 3.22 -18.79 -7.38
C GLU A 128 2.30 -19.87 -7.98
N TYR A 129 1.02 -19.90 -7.59
CA TYR A 129 0.01 -20.76 -8.22
C TYR A 129 -0.17 -20.42 -9.69
N GLN A 130 -0.25 -19.12 -10.02
CA GLN A 130 -0.37 -18.68 -11.41
C GLN A 130 0.81 -19.13 -12.28
N ARG A 131 2.04 -19.04 -11.77
CA ARG A 131 3.24 -19.52 -12.49
C ARG A 131 3.21 -21.03 -12.74
N GLU A 132 2.53 -21.80 -11.90
CA GLU A 132 2.31 -23.24 -12.08
C GLU A 132 1.10 -23.57 -12.94
N GLY A 133 0.42 -22.56 -13.49
CA GLY A 133 -0.82 -22.74 -14.27
C GLY A 133 -2.01 -23.27 -13.44
N LYS A 134 -1.96 -23.10 -12.11
CA LYS A 134 -3.03 -23.52 -11.21
C LYS A 134 -3.94 -22.37 -10.84
N THR A 135 -5.24 -22.62 -10.84
CA THR A 135 -6.27 -21.71 -10.28
C THR A 135 -6.60 -22.12 -8.86
N VAL A 136 -6.90 -21.14 -8.02
CA VAL A 136 -7.33 -21.34 -6.63
C VAL A 136 -8.65 -20.59 -6.46
N GLU A 137 -9.57 -21.18 -5.74
CA GLU A 137 -10.82 -20.50 -5.37
C GLU A 137 -10.48 -19.33 -4.43
N LEU A 138 -10.97 -18.14 -4.77
CA LEU A 138 -10.67 -16.91 -4.06
C LEU A 138 -11.95 -16.38 -3.41
N GLU A 139 -11.82 -15.94 -2.17
CA GLU A 139 -12.89 -15.21 -1.51
C GLU A 139 -12.77 -13.72 -1.78
N PRO A 140 -13.89 -13.03 -2.05
CA PRO A 140 -13.89 -11.59 -2.20
C PRO A 140 -13.57 -10.92 -0.87
N ARG A 141 -12.94 -9.76 -0.94
CA ARG A 141 -12.55 -8.97 0.24
C ARG A 141 -13.23 -7.60 0.21
N PRO A 142 -13.63 -7.08 1.38
CA PRO A 142 -14.18 -5.74 1.45
C PRO A 142 -13.13 -4.70 1.07
N VAL A 143 -13.52 -3.77 0.21
CA VAL A 143 -12.75 -2.61 -0.22
C VAL A 143 -13.64 -1.38 -0.21
N ASN A 144 -13.02 -0.22 -0.05
CA ASN A 144 -13.72 1.07 -0.09
C ASN A 144 -13.02 2.00 -1.08
N VAL A 145 -13.81 2.71 -1.88
CA VAL A 145 -13.36 3.82 -2.71
C VAL A 145 -13.95 5.10 -2.12
N SER A 146 -13.15 5.86 -1.39
CA SER A 146 -13.60 7.08 -0.73
C SER A 146 -13.66 8.29 -1.65
N GLU A 147 -12.78 8.32 -2.66
CA GLU A 147 -12.72 9.38 -3.67
C GLU A 147 -12.38 8.76 -5.03
N ILE A 148 -13.00 9.27 -6.08
CA ILE A 148 -12.66 8.95 -7.46
C ILE A 148 -13.01 10.13 -8.38
N GLU A 149 -12.08 10.47 -9.28
CA GLU A 149 -12.19 11.65 -10.15
C GLU A 149 -11.57 11.36 -11.50
N LEU A 150 -12.29 11.67 -12.57
CA LEU A 150 -11.79 11.62 -13.94
C LEU A 150 -10.86 12.81 -14.21
N LEU A 151 -9.61 12.55 -14.57
CA LEU A 151 -8.61 13.58 -14.85
C LEU A 151 -8.62 13.94 -16.35
N ASN A 152 -8.18 13.03 -17.19
CA ASN A 152 -8.02 13.24 -18.63
C ASN A 152 -8.70 12.15 -19.44
N VAL A 153 -9.14 12.52 -20.65
CA VAL A 153 -9.63 11.62 -21.70
C VAL A 153 -8.95 12.00 -23.00
N ASN A 154 -8.29 11.05 -23.64
CA ASN A 154 -7.64 11.17 -24.93
C ASN A 154 -8.23 10.13 -25.89
N GLU A 155 -7.75 10.05 -27.11
CA GLU A 155 -8.26 9.16 -28.15
C GLU A 155 -8.25 7.67 -27.74
N ARG A 156 -7.19 7.20 -27.07
CA ARG A 156 -7.03 5.79 -26.66
C ARG A 156 -6.75 5.60 -25.17
N THR A 157 -6.72 6.68 -24.39
CA THR A 157 -6.44 6.59 -22.95
C THR A 157 -7.35 7.49 -22.14
N PHE A 158 -7.69 7.06 -20.93
CA PHE A 158 -8.24 7.96 -19.93
C PHE A 158 -7.52 7.75 -18.59
N SER A 159 -7.44 8.80 -17.78
CA SER A 159 -6.81 8.73 -16.46
C SER A 159 -7.75 9.22 -15.38
N PHE A 160 -7.64 8.59 -14.21
CA PHE A 160 -8.41 8.95 -13.04
C PHE A 160 -7.57 8.91 -11.78
N ARG A 161 -7.93 9.71 -10.80
CA ARG A 161 -7.43 9.68 -9.43
C ARG A 161 -8.42 8.91 -8.57
N CYS A 162 -7.93 8.07 -7.66
CA CYS A 162 -8.79 7.41 -6.69
C CYS A 162 -8.08 7.27 -5.34
N LYS A 163 -8.86 7.41 -4.26
CA LYS A 163 -8.44 7.12 -2.89
C LYS A 163 -9.21 5.91 -2.39
N VAL A 164 -8.49 4.90 -1.95
CA VAL A 164 -9.03 3.57 -1.67
C VAL A 164 -8.51 3.02 -0.36
N SER A 165 -9.26 2.11 0.25
CA SER A 165 -8.84 1.36 1.43
C SER A 165 -7.63 0.47 1.15
N SER A 166 -6.89 0.10 2.19
CA SER A 166 -5.80 -0.87 2.08
C SER A 166 -6.30 -2.22 1.55
N GLY A 167 -5.51 -2.81 0.66
CA GLY A 167 -5.86 -4.09 0.04
C GLY A 167 -6.64 -3.98 -1.27
N THR A 168 -7.06 -2.79 -1.67
CA THR A 168 -7.69 -2.55 -2.97
C THR A 168 -6.68 -2.69 -4.11
N TYR A 169 -7.02 -3.49 -5.12
CA TYR A 169 -6.24 -3.67 -6.34
C TYR A 169 -6.78 -2.76 -7.44
N ILE A 170 -5.99 -1.75 -7.82
CA ILE A 170 -6.40 -0.76 -8.85
C ILE A 170 -6.55 -1.44 -10.22
N ARG A 171 -5.77 -2.47 -10.51
CA ARG A 171 -5.92 -3.29 -11.74
C ARG A 171 -7.33 -3.92 -11.84
N VAL A 172 -7.82 -4.46 -10.73
CA VAL A 172 -9.17 -5.07 -10.69
C VAL A 172 -10.23 -3.99 -10.74
N LEU A 173 -10.09 -2.90 -9.98
CA LEU A 173 -11.01 -1.76 -10.04
C LEU A 173 -11.16 -1.25 -11.48
N LEU A 174 -10.04 -1.10 -12.20
CA LEU A 174 -10.07 -0.68 -13.61
C LEU A 174 -10.82 -1.68 -14.49
N GLN A 175 -10.59 -2.99 -14.31
CA GLN A 175 -11.34 -4.01 -15.09
C GLN A 175 -12.84 -3.94 -14.83
N ASP A 176 -13.25 -3.72 -13.59
CA ASP A 176 -14.67 -3.57 -13.26
C ASP A 176 -15.27 -2.29 -13.87
N ILE A 177 -14.50 -1.19 -13.92
CA ILE A 177 -14.87 0.05 -14.62
C ILE A 177 -15.04 -0.22 -16.13
N LEU A 178 -14.06 -0.86 -16.77
CA LEU A 178 -14.08 -1.18 -18.20
C LEU A 178 -15.25 -2.08 -18.57
N LYS A 179 -15.56 -3.07 -17.72
CA LYS A 179 -16.73 -3.94 -17.88
C LYS A 179 -18.04 -3.15 -17.85
N LYS A 180 -18.19 -2.17 -16.94
CA LYS A 180 -19.36 -1.30 -16.91
C LYS A 180 -19.47 -0.38 -18.13
N LEU A 181 -18.34 0.06 -18.67
CA LEU A 181 -18.27 0.84 -19.91
C LEU A 181 -18.47 -0.02 -21.17
N ASN A 182 -18.51 -1.36 -21.02
CA ASN A 182 -18.62 -2.33 -22.12
C ASN A 182 -17.49 -2.19 -23.17
N ILE A 183 -16.26 -1.91 -22.71
CA ILE A 183 -15.06 -1.82 -23.53
C ILE A 183 -13.95 -2.71 -22.95
N ILE A 184 -12.96 -3.08 -23.78
CA ILE A 184 -11.74 -3.74 -23.31
C ILE A 184 -10.62 -2.73 -23.09
N GLY A 185 -9.74 -3.02 -22.13
CA GLY A 185 -8.58 -2.18 -21.83
C GLY A 185 -7.67 -2.80 -20.78
N THR A 186 -6.57 -2.13 -20.53
CA THR A 186 -5.56 -2.54 -19.54
C THR A 186 -4.98 -1.34 -18.79
N LEU A 187 -4.43 -1.58 -17.60
CA LEU A 187 -3.74 -0.54 -16.82
C LEU A 187 -2.41 -0.22 -17.51
N LYS A 188 -2.28 1.00 -18.03
CA LYS A 188 -1.07 1.48 -18.69
C LYS A 188 -0.05 2.04 -17.71
N GLU A 189 -0.51 2.90 -16.80
CA GLU A 189 0.32 3.51 -15.78
C GLU A 189 -0.40 3.55 -14.44
N LEU A 190 0.37 3.40 -13.35
CA LEU A 190 -0.09 3.51 -11.99
C LEU A 190 0.93 4.27 -11.16
N ARG A 191 0.49 5.33 -10.50
CA ARG A 191 1.31 6.09 -9.56
C ARG A 191 0.62 6.20 -8.21
N ARG A 192 1.26 5.74 -7.15
CA ARG A 192 0.78 5.96 -5.79
C ARG A 192 1.22 7.33 -5.32
N THR A 193 0.27 8.25 -5.15
CA THR A 193 0.51 9.65 -4.78
C THR A 193 0.51 9.85 -3.28
N SER A 194 -0.27 9.06 -2.53
CA SER A 194 -0.21 9.14 -1.07
C SER A 194 -0.43 7.80 -0.36
N ILE A 195 0.01 7.75 0.88
CA ILE A 195 -0.27 6.71 1.87
C ILE A 195 -0.72 7.44 3.13
N ASN A 196 -2.01 7.30 3.50
CA ASN A 196 -2.66 8.15 4.50
C ASN A 196 -2.40 9.64 4.18
N GLU A 197 -1.78 10.36 5.10
CA GLU A 197 -1.48 11.79 5.00
C GLU A 197 -0.10 12.08 4.40
N ILE A 198 0.71 11.05 4.14
CA ILE A 198 2.04 11.20 3.56
C ILE A 198 1.93 11.27 2.04
N ASN A 199 2.38 12.38 1.46
CA ASN A 199 2.36 12.60 0.01
C ASN A 199 3.69 12.20 -0.63
N VAL A 200 3.65 11.81 -1.90
CA VAL A 200 4.83 11.46 -2.69
C VAL A 200 5.82 12.62 -2.86
N ASP A 201 5.38 13.85 -2.75
CA ASP A 201 6.23 15.04 -2.79
C ASP A 201 7.19 15.14 -1.60
N GLN A 202 6.92 14.38 -0.52
CA GLN A 202 7.79 14.25 0.65
C GLN A 202 8.82 13.12 0.49
N ALA A 203 8.77 12.38 -0.62
CA ALA A 203 9.64 11.24 -0.87
C ALA A 203 10.91 11.65 -1.62
N ASP A 204 12.01 11.02 -1.26
CA ASP A 204 13.26 11.14 -2.00
C ASP A 204 13.21 10.30 -3.27
N LYS A 205 13.80 10.79 -4.35
CA LYS A 205 14.00 10.01 -5.57
C LYS A 205 14.94 8.84 -5.28
N PHE A 206 14.58 7.68 -5.77
CA PHE A 206 15.37 6.47 -5.49
C PHE A 206 16.83 6.57 -5.93
N GLU A 207 17.10 7.26 -7.03
CA GLU A 207 18.46 7.51 -7.54
C GLU A 207 19.30 8.34 -6.57
N ASP A 208 18.71 9.35 -5.93
CA ASP A 208 19.38 10.21 -4.95
C ASP A 208 19.68 9.42 -3.67
N VAL A 209 18.73 8.58 -3.24
CA VAL A 209 18.91 7.69 -2.08
C VAL A 209 20.09 6.73 -2.30
N LEU A 210 20.26 6.20 -3.51
CA LEU A 210 21.41 5.32 -3.83
C LEU A 210 22.76 6.04 -3.76
N GLN A 211 22.77 7.37 -3.87
CA GLN A 211 23.94 8.23 -3.71
C GLN A 211 24.15 8.67 -2.24
N GLY A 212 23.28 8.26 -1.32
CA GLY A 212 23.34 8.66 0.08
C GLY A 212 22.64 9.98 0.39
N ILE A 213 21.87 10.52 -0.55
CA ILE A 213 21.10 11.77 -0.39
C ILE A 213 19.65 11.38 -0.08
N TYR A 214 19.26 11.44 1.19
CA TYR A 214 17.92 11.08 1.64
C TYR A 214 17.59 11.66 3.01
N HIS A 215 16.29 11.77 3.28
CA HIS A 215 15.75 12.19 4.55
C HIS A 215 15.34 10.97 5.39
N VAL A 216 15.63 11.04 6.68
CA VAL A 216 15.21 10.02 7.65
C VAL A 216 14.04 10.57 8.46
N HIS A 217 12.97 9.79 8.55
CA HIS A 217 11.78 10.11 9.32
C HIS A 217 11.79 9.36 10.65
N ASP A 218 11.23 9.98 11.68
CA ASP A 218 11.17 9.41 13.02
C ASP A 218 9.93 8.51 13.18
N LEU A 219 10.14 7.33 13.77
CA LEU A 219 9.04 6.37 14.04
C LEU A 219 8.05 6.94 15.07
N HIS A 220 8.54 7.64 16.09
CA HIS A 220 7.70 8.20 17.13
C HIS A 220 6.74 9.24 16.56
N GLU A 221 7.24 10.17 15.72
CA GLU A 221 6.41 11.18 15.05
C GLU A 221 5.30 10.58 14.17
N LEU A 222 5.53 9.39 13.61
CA LEU A 222 4.53 8.69 12.79
C LEU A 222 3.49 7.99 13.65
N LEU A 223 3.91 7.38 14.76
CA LEU A 223 3.02 6.61 15.60
C LEU A 223 2.13 7.47 16.51
N ILE A 224 2.60 8.61 17.01
CA ILE A 224 1.79 9.53 17.83
C ILE A 224 0.61 10.13 17.07
N LYS A 225 0.67 10.18 15.74
CA LYS A 225 -0.46 10.60 14.89
C LYS A 225 -1.56 9.54 14.80
N ARG A 226 -1.26 8.30 15.22
CA ARG A 226 -2.14 7.14 15.07
C ARG A 226 -2.59 6.55 16.40
N TYR A 227 -1.76 6.64 17.41
CA TYR A 227 -1.98 6.04 18.72
C TYR A 227 -1.88 7.09 19.81
N PRO A 228 -2.82 7.14 20.75
CA PRO A 228 -2.63 7.89 21.98
C PRO A 228 -1.34 7.47 22.68
N GLU A 229 -0.54 8.44 23.07
CA GLU A 229 0.75 8.22 23.69
C GLU A 229 0.64 8.19 25.22
N ILE A 230 1.37 7.26 25.82
CA ILE A 230 1.62 7.22 27.27
C ILE A 230 3.13 7.18 27.47
N GLU A 231 3.65 8.30 27.95
CA GLU A 231 5.06 8.39 28.32
C GLU A 231 5.27 7.79 29.71
N VAL A 232 6.28 6.95 29.83
CA VAL A 232 6.59 6.23 31.07
C VAL A 232 8.03 6.53 31.53
N GLU A 233 8.24 6.68 32.84
CA GLU A 233 9.58 6.84 33.42
C GLU A 233 10.34 5.52 33.48
N ASN A 234 9.65 4.40 33.68
CA ASN A 234 10.26 3.07 33.77
C ASN A 234 9.73 2.14 32.69
N THR A 235 10.63 1.68 31.84
CA THR A 235 10.31 0.81 30.69
C THR A 235 10.35 -0.68 31.00
N PHE A 236 10.78 -1.10 32.20
CA PHE A 236 11.07 -2.50 32.52
C PHE A 236 9.88 -3.45 32.26
N ASP A 237 8.68 -3.09 32.70
CA ASP A 237 7.50 -3.93 32.51
C ASP A 237 7.09 -4.00 31.02
N PHE A 238 7.25 -2.92 30.29
CA PHE A 238 6.86 -2.80 28.89
C PHE A 238 7.84 -3.53 27.95
N ILE A 239 9.15 -3.45 28.22
CA ILE A 239 10.19 -4.18 27.48
C ILE A 239 9.99 -5.70 27.66
N ASN A 240 9.59 -6.13 28.86
CA ASN A 240 9.34 -7.54 29.14
C ASN A 240 7.94 -8.00 28.72
N GLY A 241 7.14 -7.13 28.12
CA GLY A 241 5.79 -7.47 27.62
C GLY A 241 4.80 -7.85 28.71
N LYS A 242 5.03 -7.38 29.95
CA LYS A 242 4.13 -7.68 31.07
C LYS A 242 2.77 -7.04 30.86
N ARG A 243 1.76 -7.71 31.39
CA ARG A 243 0.41 -7.18 31.52
C ARG A 243 0.39 -6.05 32.55
N VAL A 244 -0.10 -4.88 32.19
CA VAL A 244 -0.06 -3.66 33.01
C VAL A 244 -1.46 -3.06 33.16
N LYS A 245 -1.69 -2.30 34.23
CA LYS A 245 -2.83 -1.41 34.36
C LYS A 245 -2.39 -0.01 33.97
N LEU A 246 -3.16 0.63 33.09
CA LEU A 246 -2.98 2.03 32.70
C LEU A 246 -4.25 2.79 33.04
N ASP A 247 -4.08 4.02 33.48
CA ASP A 247 -5.21 4.90 33.78
C ASP A 247 -5.67 5.65 32.53
N CYS A 248 -6.20 4.89 31.57
CA CYS A 248 -6.74 5.41 30.32
C CYS A 248 -7.79 4.47 29.75
N ASP A 249 -8.55 4.96 28.77
CA ASP A 249 -9.67 4.21 28.14
C ASP A 249 -9.53 4.14 26.62
N TYR A 250 -8.31 3.92 26.11
CA TYR A 250 -8.05 3.72 24.69
C TYR A 250 -7.94 2.23 24.38
N ASP A 251 -8.39 1.81 23.20
CA ASP A 251 -8.24 0.41 22.75
C ASP A 251 -6.78 0.02 22.53
N GLU A 252 -6.00 0.94 21.99
CA GLU A 252 -4.57 0.76 21.75
C GLU A 252 -3.80 2.02 22.12
N VAL A 253 -2.60 1.86 22.66
CA VAL A 253 -1.72 2.97 23.09
C VAL A 253 -0.28 2.73 22.65
N LEU A 254 0.41 3.81 22.35
CA LEU A 254 1.85 3.84 22.18
C LEU A 254 2.49 4.11 23.56
N ILE A 255 3.32 3.20 24.00
CA ILE A 255 4.21 3.43 25.16
C ILE A 255 5.51 4.04 24.65
N SER A 256 5.89 5.17 25.21
CA SER A 256 7.13 5.87 24.88
C SER A 256 7.94 6.17 26.15
N HIS A 257 9.21 6.44 25.96
CA HIS A 257 10.16 6.88 26.98
C HIS A 257 11.20 7.81 26.33
N GLU A 258 11.34 9.01 26.86
CA GLU A 258 12.25 10.04 26.32
C GLU A 258 12.13 10.23 24.80
N GLY A 259 10.89 10.32 24.30
CA GLY A 259 10.61 10.51 22.88
C GLY A 259 10.91 9.30 21.99
N LYS A 260 11.11 8.10 22.56
CA LYS A 260 11.37 6.86 21.83
C LYS A 260 10.24 5.87 22.02
N CYS A 261 9.84 5.22 20.92
CA CYS A 261 8.84 4.17 20.97
C CYS A 261 9.35 2.94 21.72
N VAL A 262 8.61 2.50 22.73
CA VAL A 262 8.90 1.30 23.52
C VAL A 262 8.05 0.13 23.03
N ALA A 263 6.74 0.29 22.98
CA ALA A 263 5.83 -0.77 22.58
C ALA A 263 4.44 -0.24 22.20
N ILE A 264 3.68 -1.04 21.45
CA ILE A 264 2.24 -0.86 21.30
C ILE A 264 1.54 -1.85 22.24
N TYR A 265 0.59 -1.35 23.01
CA TYR A 265 -0.24 -2.11 23.93
C TYR A 265 -1.71 -2.01 23.53
N ALA A 266 -2.45 -3.09 23.73
CA ALA A 266 -3.90 -3.12 23.52
C ALA A 266 -4.64 -3.43 24.81
N LYS A 267 -5.84 -2.86 24.96
CA LYS A 267 -6.72 -3.08 26.10
C LYS A 267 -7.33 -4.48 26.04
N GLU A 268 -7.20 -5.21 27.14
CA GLU A 268 -7.88 -6.49 27.41
C GLU A 268 -8.55 -6.43 28.77
N ASN A 269 -9.87 -6.25 28.81
CA ASN A 269 -10.64 -6.04 30.04
C ASN A 269 -10.09 -4.85 30.85
N ASN A 270 -9.59 -5.09 32.07
CA ASN A 270 -9.07 -4.05 32.98
C ASN A 270 -7.54 -3.90 32.87
N TYR A 271 -6.92 -4.44 31.85
CA TYR A 271 -5.45 -4.42 31.67
C TYR A 271 -5.09 -4.08 30.23
N TYR A 272 -3.81 -3.79 30.05
CA TYR A 272 -3.20 -3.64 28.74
C TYR A 272 -2.15 -4.74 28.54
N VAL A 273 -2.14 -5.32 27.35
CA VAL A 273 -1.21 -6.39 26.94
C VAL A 273 -0.36 -5.94 25.77
N SER A 274 0.89 -6.40 25.74
CA SER A 274 1.82 -6.03 24.67
C SER A 274 1.40 -6.65 23.34
N LYS A 275 1.15 -5.82 22.34
CA LYS A 275 1.04 -6.25 20.93
C LYS A 275 2.41 -6.44 20.31
N ARG A 276 3.32 -5.51 20.56
CA ARG A 276 4.67 -5.55 19.99
C ARG A 276 5.63 -4.62 20.73
N GLY A 277 6.82 -5.12 21.08
CA GLY A 277 7.96 -4.32 21.45
C GLY A 277 8.64 -3.68 20.23
N LEU A 278 8.98 -2.40 20.33
CA LEU A 278 9.58 -1.59 19.24
C LEU A 278 11.05 -1.24 19.48
N PHE A 279 11.64 -1.68 20.58
CA PHE A 279 13.03 -1.44 21.02
C PHE A 279 14.03 -2.40 20.37
#